data_6457770618b2209dff8d0e28dab86082
#
_entry.id   6457770618b2209dff8d0e28dab86082
#
_cell.length_a   1.000
_cell.length_b   1.000
_cell.length_c   1.000
_cell.angle_alpha   90.00
_cell.angle_beta   90.00
_cell.angle_gamma   90.00
#
_symmetry.space_group_name_H-M   'P 1'
#
loop_
_entity.id
_entity.type
_entity.pdbx_description
1 polymer ?
#
loop_
_entity_poly.entity_id
_entity_poly.type
_entity_poly.pdbx_seq_one_letter_code
_entity_poly.pdbx_strand_id
1 'polypeptide(L)'
;ARDIDIPLAQRHFYYHAGMAQLMESELPDAAALGVCGQVIPWNFPLLMLAWKVAPALAMGNTVVLKPAEYTSLTALLFADICGQAGVPKGVVNIVTGNGAVGEMIVSAEVDKVAFTGSTAVGRRIRGATAGSGKALSLELGGKSPYIVFDDADLDSAVEGLVDAIWFNKGQVCCAGSRLLVHEPVADLFYAKLRARMDKLRIGSPLDKSIDVGAIVDPKQLASITTLVAANTAGTTHVAPCDLPVEG
;
A
#
# COMPACT_ATOMS: atom_id res chain seq x y z
N ALA A 1 -8.17 -9.24 -4.32
CA ALA A 1 -7.78 -9.83 -3.02
C ALA A 1 -7.35 -11.29 -3.16
N ARG A 2 -8.22 -12.17 -3.73
CA ARG A 2 -7.95 -13.62 -3.81
C ARG A 2 -6.66 -13.97 -4.56
N ASP A 3 -6.36 -13.29 -5.62
CA ASP A 3 -5.28 -13.66 -6.55
C ASP A 3 -3.96 -12.95 -6.24
N ILE A 4 -3.97 -11.87 -5.44
CA ILE A 4 -2.80 -11.06 -5.10
C ILE A 4 -2.61 -10.94 -3.58
N ASP A 5 -3.52 -10.26 -2.86
CA ASP A 5 -3.29 -9.89 -1.47
C ASP A 5 -3.14 -11.09 -0.53
N ILE A 6 -4.04 -12.07 -0.66
CA ILE A 6 -4.00 -13.26 0.21
C ILE A 6 -2.77 -14.13 -0.08
N PRO A 7 -2.46 -14.51 -1.34
CA PRO A 7 -1.24 -15.26 -1.63
C PRO A 7 0.05 -14.54 -1.24
N LEU A 8 0.13 -13.23 -1.43
CA LEU A 8 1.31 -12.45 -1.04
C LEU A 8 1.43 -12.37 0.48
N ALA A 9 0.35 -12.09 1.21
CA ALA A 9 0.38 -12.10 2.68
C ALA A 9 0.85 -13.45 3.23
N GLN A 10 0.32 -14.56 2.68
CA GLN A 10 0.74 -15.90 3.04
C GLN A 10 2.24 -16.14 2.79
N ARG A 11 2.76 -15.74 1.61
CA ARG A 11 4.18 -15.87 1.28
C ARG A 11 5.07 -15.08 2.23
N HIS A 12 4.65 -13.89 2.67
CA HIS A 12 5.40 -13.11 3.65
C HIS A 12 5.49 -13.82 5.00
N PHE A 13 4.42 -14.43 5.48
CA PHE A 13 4.48 -15.22 6.73
C PHE A 13 5.37 -16.45 6.58
N TYR A 14 5.29 -17.19 5.47
CA TYR A 14 6.18 -18.32 5.20
C TYR A 14 7.65 -17.91 5.16
N TYR A 15 7.96 -16.83 4.43
CA TYR A 15 9.32 -16.31 4.34
C TYR A 15 9.88 -15.96 5.72
N HIS A 16 9.14 -15.20 6.51
CA HIS A 16 9.60 -14.77 7.83
C HIS A 16 9.62 -15.91 8.87
N ALA A 17 8.78 -16.91 8.72
CA ALA A 17 8.89 -18.14 9.51
C ALA A 17 10.19 -18.88 9.23
N GLY A 18 10.59 -18.99 7.96
CA GLY A 18 11.90 -19.52 7.58
C GLY A 18 13.05 -18.69 8.10
N MET A 19 12.97 -17.35 8.02
CA MET A 19 13.99 -16.45 8.57
C MET A 19 14.10 -16.55 10.09
N ALA A 20 13.00 -16.79 10.81
CA ALA A 20 13.03 -17.01 12.25
C ALA A 20 13.83 -18.26 12.63
N GLN A 21 13.78 -19.32 11.81
CA GLN A 21 14.61 -20.53 12.02
C GLN A 21 16.10 -20.29 11.77
N LEU A 22 16.42 -19.36 10.86
CA LEU A 22 17.78 -19.05 10.46
C LEU A 22 18.38 -17.87 11.25
N MET A 23 17.62 -17.26 12.15
CA MET A 23 18.01 -16.01 12.82
C MET A 23 19.36 -16.12 13.54
N GLU A 24 19.58 -17.20 14.25
CA GLU A 24 20.83 -17.43 15.01
C GLU A 24 22.07 -17.55 14.08
N SER A 25 21.90 -18.13 12.89
CA SER A 25 22.99 -18.31 11.93
C SER A 25 23.21 -17.09 11.02
N GLU A 26 22.13 -16.46 10.57
CA GLU A 26 22.19 -15.38 9.57
C GLU A 26 22.28 -14.00 10.23
N LEU A 27 21.78 -13.85 11.45
CA LEU A 27 21.70 -12.59 12.20
C LEU A 27 22.12 -12.80 13.67
N PRO A 28 23.34 -13.30 13.94
CA PRO A 28 23.75 -13.72 15.29
C PRO A 28 23.73 -12.59 16.33
N ASP A 29 23.91 -11.34 15.89
CA ASP A 29 23.92 -10.16 16.77
C ASP A 29 22.56 -9.44 16.85
N ALA A 30 21.53 -9.97 16.20
CA ALA A 30 20.20 -9.35 16.21
C ALA A 30 19.43 -9.68 17.49
N ALA A 31 18.74 -8.69 18.02
CA ALA A 31 17.86 -8.80 19.17
C ALA A 31 16.49 -8.15 18.90
N ALA A 32 15.48 -8.61 19.64
CA ALA A 32 14.18 -7.95 19.61
C ALA A 32 14.30 -6.50 20.09
N LEU A 33 13.60 -5.59 19.40
CA LEU A 33 13.50 -4.19 19.83
C LEU A 33 12.58 -4.03 21.05
N GLY A 34 11.51 -4.86 21.12
CA GLY A 34 10.50 -4.80 22.15
C GLY A 34 9.10 -4.64 21.57
N VAL A 35 8.42 -3.54 21.88
CA VAL A 35 7.06 -3.24 21.43
C VAL A 35 7.07 -2.42 20.14
N CYS A 36 6.47 -2.95 19.07
CA CYS A 36 6.34 -2.27 17.78
C CYS A 36 4.93 -1.67 17.61
N GLY A 37 4.82 -0.38 17.67
CA GLY A 37 3.61 0.37 17.27
C GLY A 37 3.52 0.45 15.75
N GLN A 38 2.43 -0.06 15.17
CA GLN A 38 2.26 -0.18 13.72
C GLN A 38 0.97 0.48 13.27
N VAL A 39 1.04 1.34 12.24
CA VAL A 39 -0.12 1.98 11.64
C VAL A 39 -0.11 1.72 10.15
N ILE A 40 -1.18 1.12 9.63
CA ILE A 40 -1.28 0.68 8.24
C ILE A 40 -2.40 1.41 7.47
N PRO A 41 -2.22 1.60 6.14
CA PRO A 41 -3.19 2.26 5.29
C PRO A 41 -4.31 1.30 4.83
N TRP A 42 -5.22 1.87 4.06
CA TRP A 42 -6.41 1.20 3.52
C TRP A 42 -6.21 0.56 2.14
N ASN A 43 -5.15 0.89 1.40
CA ASN A 43 -5.03 0.48 -0.01
C ASN A 43 -4.64 -0.99 -0.22
N PHE A 44 -3.91 -1.60 0.72
CA PHE A 44 -3.58 -3.03 0.76
C PHE A 44 -3.64 -3.55 2.21
N PRO A 45 -4.84 -3.64 2.82
CA PRO A 45 -4.97 -3.80 4.27
C PRO A 45 -4.25 -5.03 4.82
N LEU A 46 -4.57 -6.21 4.31
CA LEU A 46 -3.99 -7.47 4.79
C LEU A 46 -2.50 -7.59 4.42
N LEU A 47 -2.13 -7.12 3.24
CA LEU A 47 -0.74 -7.17 2.80
C LEU A 47 0.15 -6.24 3.64
N MET A 48 -0.32 -5.03 3.94
CA MET A 48 0.41 -4.08 4.80
C MET A 48 0.51 -4.58 6.25
N LEU A 49 -0.51 -5.28 6.74
CA LEU A 49 -0.45 -6.00 8.00
C LEU A 49 0.66 -7.05 7.97
N ALA A 50 0.66 -7.92 6.97
CA ALA A 50 1.66 -8.99 6.85
C ALA A 50 3.09 -8.44 6.77
N TRP A 51 3.31 -7.37 6.00
CA TRP A 51 4.63 -6.75 5.83
C TRP A 51 5.20 -6.15 7.12
N LYS A 52 4.34 -5.79 8.08
CA LYS A 52 4.79 -5.24 9.37
C LYS A 52 4.80 -6.26 10.49
N VAL A 53 3.78 -7.12 10.55
CA VAL A 53 3.64 -8.09 11.64
C VAL A 53 4.61 -9.27 11.48
N ALA A 54 4.71 -9.85 10.27
CA ALA A 54 5.54 -11.03 10.06
C ALA A 54 7.01 -10.81 10.43
N PRO A 55 7.71 -9.75 9.94
CA PRO A 55 9.09 -9.49 10.36
C PRO A 55 9.22 -9.13 11.85
N ALA A 56 8.23 -8.44 12.43
CA ALA A 56 8.28 -8.11 13.84
C ALA A 56 8.23 -9.37 14.72
N LEU A 57 7.32 -10.30 14.41
CA LEU A 57 7.20 -11.57 15.14
C LEU A 57 8.42 -12.46 14.92
N ALA A 58 8.94 -12.57 13.69
CA ALA A 58 10.13 -13.36 13.39
C ALA A 58 11.34 -12.93 14.23
N MET A 59 11.45 -11.65 14.54
CA MET A 59 12.51 -11.06 15.37
C MET A 59 12.18 -11.00 16.87
N GLY A 60 11.12 -11.72 17.33
CA GLY A 60 10.75 -11.80 18.74
C GLY A 60 10.09 -10.55 19.33
N ASN A 61 9.60 -9.63 18.51
CA ASN A 61 8.91 -8.43 18.98
C ASN A 61 7.43 -8.68 19.25
N THR A 62 6.82 -7.84 20.08
CA THR A 62 5.37 -7.72 20.21
C THR A 62 4.86 -6.55 19.37
N VAL A 63 3.58 -6.61 18.98
CA VAL A 63 3.00 -5.59 18.11
C VAL A 63 1.70 -5.03 18.65
N VAL A 64 1.52 -3.72 18.49
CA VAL A 64 0.25 -3.01 18.62
C VAL A 64 -0.05 -2.38 17.27
N LEU A 65 -1.01 -2.94 16.52
CA LEU A 65 -1.31 -2.53 15.16
C LEU A 65 -2.66 -1.86 15.05
N LYS A 66 -2.69 -0.69 14.40
CA LYS A 66 -3.91 0.02 14.03
C LYS A 66 -4.12 -0.04 12.50
N PRO A 67 -5.14 -0.76 12.03
CA PRO A 67 -5.57 -0.69 10.63
C PRO A 67 -6.24 0.65 10.33
N ALA A 68 -6.37 0.99 9.04
CA ALA A 68 -7.23 2.09 8.63
C ALA A 68 -8.69 1.80 8.99
N GLU A 69 -9.45 2.85 9.30
CA GLU A 69 -10.85 2.74 9.73
C GLU A 69 -11.77 2.07 8.69
N TYR A 70 -11.48 2.25 7.41
CA TYR A 70 -12.24 1.65 6.31
C TYR A 70 -11.97 0.14 6.12
N THR A 71 -10.88 -0.40 6.67
CA THR A 71 -10.37 -1.74 6.32
C THR A 71 -9.93 -2.54 7.55
N SER A 72 -10.67 -2.44 8.65
CA SER A 72 -10.31 -3.08 9.92
C SER A 72 -10.67 -4.56 10.00
N LEU A 73 -11.64 -5.05 9.22
CA LEU A 73 -12.21 -6.40 9.37
C LEU A 73 -11.17 -7.52 9.17
N THR A 74 -10.29 -7.40 8.17
CA THR A 74 -9.25 -8.40 7.93
C THR A 74 -8.18 -8.42 9.03
N ALA A 75 -7.92 -7.28 9.68
CA ALA A 75 -7.01 -7.23 10.82
C ALA A 75 -7.61 -7.87 12.06
N LEU A 76 -8.91 -7.69 12.31
CA LEU A 76 -9.61 -8.37 13.40
C LEU A 76 -9.64 -9.90 13.20
N LEU A 77 -9.98 -10.35 11.97
CA LEU A 77 -9.91 -11.77 11.62
C LEU A 77 -8.49 -12.33 11.81
N PHE A 78 -7.46 -11.55 11.48
CA PHE A 78 -6.07 -11.96 11.71
C PHE A 78 -5.76 -12.16 13.19
N ALA A 79 -6.30 -11.33 14.07
CA ALA A 79 -6.15 -11.54 15.53
C ALA A 79 -6.76 -12.86 16.01
N ASP A 80 -7.95 -13.23 15.47
CA ASP A 80 -8.58 -14.51 15.74
C ASP A 80 -7.73 -15.68 15.24
N ILE A 81 -7.17 -15.55 14.02
CA ILE A 81 -6.25 -16.56 13.46
C ILE A 81 -4.99 -16.71 14.32
N CYS A 82 -4.42 -15.62 14.84
CA CYS A 82 -3.29 -15.68 15.76
C CYS A 82 -3.63 -16.49 17.02
N GLY A 83 -4.82 -16.28 17.60
CA GLY A 83 -5.31 -17.06 18.73
C GLY A 83 -5.44 -18.55 18.42
N GLN A 84 -6.02 -18.89 17.25
CA GLN A 84 -6.14 -20.28 16.80
C GLN A 84 -4.78 -20.94 16.52
N ALA A 85 -3.81 -20.17 16.03
CA ALA A 85 -2.45 -20.63 15.79
C ALA A 85 -1.59 -20.76 17.05
N GLY A 86 -2.12 -20.45 18.24
CA GLY A 86 -1.41 -20.56 19.50
C GLY A 86 -0.43 -19.40 19.79
N VAL A 87 -0.55 -18.27 19.11
CA VAL A 87 0.24 -17.07 19.43
C VAL A 87 -0.10 -16.62 20.85
N PRO A 88 0.88 -16.44 21.73
CA PRO A 88 0.61 -16.05 23.12
C PRO A 88 -0.15 -14.71 23.22
N LYS A 89 -1.02 -14.61 24.22
CA LYS A 89 -1.77 -13.37 24.49
C LYS A 89 -0.80 -12.21 24.73
N GLY A 90 -1.11 -11.06 24.14
CA GLY A 90 -0.30 -9.85 24.24
C GLY A 90 0.81 -9.72 23.20
N VAL A 91 1.11 -10.77 22.43
CA VAL A 91 2.12 -10.69 21.34
C VAL A 91 1.59 -9.93 20.16
N VAL A 92 0.36 -10.19 19.73
CA VAL A 92 -0.32 -9.45 18.64
C VAL A 92 -1.55 -8.76 19.20
N ASN A 93 -1.58 -7.44 19.11
CA ASN A 93 -2.68 -6.61 19.59
C ASN A 93 -3.19 -5.73 18.45
N ILE A 94 -4.46 -5.87 18.11
CA ILE A 94 -5.12 -5.05 17.09
C ILE A 94 -6.01 -4.03 17.79
N VAL A 95 -5.78 -2.75 17.52
CA VAL A 95 -6.60 -1.63 18.02
C VAL A 95 -7.24 -0.89 16.87
N THR A 96 -8.55 -0.75 16.91
CA THR A 96 -9.31 -0.03 15.87
C THR A 96 -9.52 1.42 16.27
N GLY A 97 -9.74 2.28 15.28
CA GLY A 97 -10.04 3.69 15.49
C GLY A 97 -9.52 4.57 14.37
N ASN A 98 -9.76 5.85 14.51
CA ASN A 98 -9.38 6.89 13.54
C ASN A 98 -7.92 7.36 13.75
N GLY A 99 -7.57 8.51 13.16
CA GLY A 99 -6.24 9.10 13.27
C GLY A 99 -5.79 9.40 14.70
N ALA A 100 -6.72 9.70 15.62
CA ALA A 100 -6.38 9.97 17.01
C ALA A 100 -5.80 8.73 17.72
N VAL A 101 -6.35 7.54 17.45
CA VAL A 101 -5.79 6.28 17.97
C VAL A 101 -4.39 6.01 17.38
N GLY A 102 -4.17 6.36 16.09
CA GLY A 102 -2.82 6.30 15.50
C GLY A 102 -1.83 7.22 16.21
N GLU A 103 -2.25 8.44 16.57
CA GLU A 103 -1.44 9.40 17.32
C GLU A 103 -1.13 8.92 18.75
N MET A 104 -2.10 8.25 19.41
CA MET A 104 -1.88 7.62 20.71
C MET A 104 -0.79 6.52 20.64
N ILE A 105 -0.78 5.69 19.59
CA ILE A 105 0.28 4.67 19.40
C ILE A 105 1.64 5.33 19.21
N VAL A 106 1.73 6.40 18.40
CA VAL A 106 2.99 7.12 18.17
C VAL A 106 3.54 7.73 19.46
N SER A 107 2.64 8.21 20.33
CA SER A 107 2.98 8.86 21.60
C SER A 107 3.21 7.88 22.75
N ALA A 108 2.68 6.64 22.65
CA ALA A 108 2.84 5.61 23.68
C ALA A 108 4.31 5.18 23.85
N GLU A 109 4.60 4.51 24.96
CA GLU A 109 5.91 3.93 25.24
C GLU A 109 6.10 2.65 24.39
N VAL A 110 6.45 2.84 23.13
CA VAL A 110 6.82 1.78 22.18
C VAL A 110 8.26 1.96 21.76
N ASP A 111 8.96 0.88 21.45
CA ASP A 111 10.37 0.90 21.06
C ASP A 111 10.54 1.24 19.58
N LYS A 112 9.52 0.93 18.77
CA LYS A 112 9.50 1.23 17.34
C LYS A 112 8.13 1.73 16.90
N VAL A 113 8.14 2.72 16.00
CA VAL A 113 6.96 3.12 15.22
C VAL A 113 7.17 2.75 13.75
N ALA A 114 6.25 1.97 13.20
CA ALA A 114 6.22 1.61 11.77
C ALA A 114 4.93 2.13 11.13
N PHE A 115 5.05 3.12 10.28
CA PHE A 115 3.92 3.78 9.62
C PHE A 115 3.98 3.58 8.11
N THR A 116 2.85 3.28 7.50
CA THR A 116 2.64 3.39 6.05
C THR A 116 1.40 4.24 5.80
N GLY A 117 1.54 5.28 4.97
CA GLY A 117 0.43 6.18 4.66
C GLY A 117 0.87 7.46 3.96
N SER A 118 0.16 8.57 4.21
CA SER A 118 0.45 9.84 3.53
C SER A 118 1.74 10.50 4.02
N THR A 119 2.42 11.19 3.10
CA THR A 119 3.64 11.96 3.41
C THR A 119 3.40 13.02 4.49
N ALA A 120 2.23 13.66 4.50
CA ALA A 120 1.88 14.67 5.50
C ALA A 120 1.85 14.07 6.92
N VAL A 121 1.23 12.91 7.08
CA VAL A 121 1.20 12.20 8.38
C VAL A 121 2.59 11.67 8.74
N GLY A 122 3.35 11.12 7.80
CA GLY A 122 4.72 10.67 8.02
C GLY A 122 5.63 11.79 8.56
N ARG A 123 5.52 13.01 8.02
CA ARG A 123 6.26 14.17 8.54
C ARG A 123 5.87 14.51 9.98
N ARG A 124 4.58 14.45 10.32
CA ARG A 124 4.09 14.66 11.69
C ARG A 124 4.66 13.61 12.65
N ILE A 125 4.63 12.32 12.25
CA ILE A 125 5.17 11.22 13.06
C ILE A 125 6.67 11.43 13.29
N ARG A 126 7.42 11.76 12.23
CA ARG A 126 8.86 12.03 12.35
C ARG A 126 9.15 13.17 13.33
N GLY A 127 8.36 14.24 13.29
CA GLY A 127 8.47 15.32 14.27
C GLY A 127 8.14 14.89 15.69
N ALA A 128 7.06 14.12 15.87
CA ALA A 128 6.61 13.64 17.18
C ALA A 128 7.56 12.61 17.82
N THR A 129 8.32 11.86 17.01
CA THR A 129 9.28 10.87 17.51
C THR A 129 10.71 11.38 17.59
N ALA A 130 10.98 12.63 17.19
CA ALA A 130 12.31 13.22 17.26
C ALA A 130 12.82 13.29 18.71
N GLY A 131 14.02 12.78 18.93
CA GLY A 131 14.65 12.75 20.26
C GLY A 131 14.08 11.73 21.25
N SER A 132 13.07 10.94 20.86
CA SER A 132 12.44 9.95 21.75
C SER A 132 13.21 8.63 21.91
N GLY A 133 14.24 8.39 21.11
CA GLY A 133 14.95 7.11 21.07
C GLY A 133 14.22 5.99 20.32
N LYS A 134 12.95 6.20 19.88
CA LYS A 134 12.17 5.21 19.15
C LYS A 134 12.77 4.94 17.78
N ALA A 135 12.88 3.67 17.41
CA ALA A 135 13.16 3.30 16.02
C ALA A 135 11.96 3.69 15.13
N LEU A 136 12.24 4.22 13.92
CA LEU A 136 11.19 4.72 13.03
C LEU A 136 11.33 4.13 11.62
N SER A 137 10.24 3.58 11.09
CA SER A 137 10.09 3.22 9.68
C SER A 137 8.91 3.97 9.08
N LEU A 138 9.15 4.69 7.99
CA LEU A 138 8.12 5.46 7.27
C LEU A 138 8.08 4.98 5.81
N GLU A 139 6.94 4.39 5.43
CA GLU A 139 6.60 4.06 4.05
C GLU A 139 5.53 5.02 3.57
N LEU A 140 5.83 5.82 2.55
CA LEU A 140 5.02 6.98 2.19
C LEU A 140 4.63 6.93 0.71
N GLY A 141 3.77 7.86 0.30
CA GLY A 141 3.37 8.02 -1.08
C GLY A 141 4.50 8.53 -1.97
N GLY A 142 4.36 8.33 -3.26
CA GLY A 142 5.33 8.73 -4.26
C GLY A 142 4.69 9.13 -5.59
N LYS A 143 5.55 9.51 -6.53
CA LYS A 143 5.28 9.68 -7.96
C LYS A 143 6.38 8.96 -8.72
N SER A 144 6.31 7.62 -8.73
CA SER A 144 7.34 6.76 -9.32
C SER A 144 7.39 6.94 -10.84
N PRO A 145 8.58 6.96 -11.46
CA PRO A 145 8.71 7.02 -12.90
C PRO A 145 8.42 5.65 -13.54
N TYR A 146 7.80 5.68 -14.70
CA TYR A 146 7.75 4.59 -15.66
C TYR A 146 8.49 5.05 -16.91
N ILE A 147 9.57 4.37 -17.29
CA ILE A 147 10.50 4.83 -18.32
C ILE A 147 10.44 3.88 -19.50
N VAL A 148 10.24 4.41 -20.71
CA VAL A 148 10.17 3.66 -21.96
C VAL A 148 11.24 4.17 -22.93
N PHE A 149 12.18 3.30 -23.30
CA PHE A 149 13.19 3.57 -24.31
C PHE A 149 12.72 3.09 -25.70
N ASP A 150 13.47 3.45 -26.73
CA ASP A 150 13.15 3.16 -28.14
C ASP A 150 13.31 1.67 -28.52
N ASP A 151 14.08 0.93 -27.76
CA ASP A 151 14.28 -0.52 -27.93
C ASP A 151 13.23 -1.38 -27.19
N ALA A 152 12.27 -0.74 -26.50
CA ALA A 152 11.22 -1.44 -25.77
C ALA A 152 10.19 -2.06 -26.74
N ASP A 153 9.64 -3.24 -26.38
CA ASP A 153 8.39 -3.72 -26.96
C ASP A 153 7.24 -2.82 -26.50
N LEU A 154 6.74 -1.98 -27.43
CA LEU A 154 5.75 -0.95 -27.07
C LEU A 154 4.40 -1.52 -26.66
N ASP A 155 3.99 -2.69 -27.16
CA ASP A 155 2.73 -3.32 -26.76
C ASP A 155 2.83 -3.84 -25.32
N SER A 156 3.89 -4.54 -25.00
CA SER A 156 4.19 -4.98 -23.63
C SER A 156 4.38 -3.80 -22.68
N ALA A 157 5.02 -2.71 -23.12
CA ALA A 157 5.22 -1.52 -22.31
C ALA A 157 3.90 -0.77 -22.01
N VAL A 158 2.95 -0.77 -22.94
CA VAL A 158 1.61 -0.19 -22.71
C VAL A 158 0.83 -1.03 -21.69
N GLU A 159 0.79 -2.35 -21.83
CA GLU A 159 0.11 -3.22 -20.85
C GLU A 159 0.78 -3.12 -19.46
N GLY A 160 2.11 -3.11 -19.41
CA GLY A 160 2.84 -2.89 -18.17
C GLY A 160 2.57 -1.54 -17.51
N LEU A 161 2.37 -0.48 -18.31
CA LEU A 161 1.98 0.83 -17.78
C LEU A 161 0.53 0.82 -17.25
N VAL A 162 -0.38 0.15 -17.94
CA VAL A 162 -1.77 -0.01 -17.48
C VAL A 162 -1.80 -0.66 -16.11
N ASP A 163 -1.05 -1.74 -15.93
CA ASP A 163 -0.91 -2.38 -14.61
C ASP A 163 -0.21 -1.47 -13.59
N ALA A 164 0.84 -0.77 -13.99
CA ALA A 164 1.62 0.08 -13.09
C ALA A 164 0.84 1.29 -12.54
N ILE A 165 -0.14 1.81 -13.30
CA ILE A 165 -0.88 3.04 -12.90
C ILE A 165 -2.34 2.80 -12.51
N TRP A 166 -3.08 1.93 -13.22
CA TRP A 166 -4.52 1.73 -12.95
C TRP A 166 -4.81 0.55 -12.02
N PHE A 167 -3.83 -0.34 -11.77
CA PHE A 167 -3.97 -1.33 -10.71
C PHE A 167 -4.44 -0.65 -9.41
N ASN A 168 -5.40 -1.25 -8.75
CA ASN A 168 -6.06 -0.67 -7.57
C ASN A 168 -6.50 0.81 -7.74
N LYS A 169 -6.93 1.21 -8.94
CA LYS A 169 -7.39 2.58 -9.27
C LYS A 169 -6.29 3.64 -9.11
N GLY A 170 -5.02 3.26 -9.26
CA GLY A 170 -3.88 4.13 -8.99
C GLY A 170 -3.61 4.41 -7.51
N GLN A 171 -4.36 3.82 -6.60
CA GLN A 171 -4.21 3.97 -5.16
C GLN A 171 -3.08 3.08 -4.63
N VAL A 172 -1.89 3.25 -5.19
CA VAL A 172 -0.69 2.44 -4.96
C VAL A 172 0.49 3.36 -4.71
N CYS A 173 1.25 3.13 -3.64
CA CYS A 173 2.41 3.95 -3.27
C CYS A 173 3.51 3.97 -4.33
N CYS A 174 3.71 2.85 -5.03
CA CYS A 174 4.70 2.68 -6.10
C CYS A 174 4.11 2.77 -7.51
N ALA A 175 2.87 3.28 -7.69
CA ALA A 175 2.27 3.44 -9.02
C ALA A 175 3.18 4.22 -9.97
N GLY A 176 3.32 3.75 -11.21
CA GLY A 176 4.08 4.38 -12.29
C GLY A 176 3.39 5.64 -12.81
N SER A 177 3.14 6.59 -11.91
CA SER A 177 2.29 7.77 -12.15
C SER A 177 2.98 8.90 -12.91
N ARG A 178 4.24 8.72 -13.29
CA ARG A 178 5.02 9.66 -14.07
C ARG A 178 5.69 8.93 -15.23
N LEU A 179 5.05 9.00 -16.39
CA LEU A 179 5.53 8.38 -17.62
C LEU A 179 6.60 9.25 -18.31
N LEU A 180 7.74 8.65 -18.59
CA LEU A 180 8.85 9.22 -19.35
C LEU A 180 9.09 8.35 -20.58
N VAL A 181 8.89 8.89 -21.78
CA VAL A 181 9.02 8.15 -23.05
C VAL A 181 10.11 8.78 -23.89
N HIS A 182 11.00 7.96 -24.44
CA HIS A 182 12.01 8.40 -25.37
C HIS A 182 11.34 9.03 -26.62
N GLU A 183 11.80 10.20 -27.05
CA GLU A 183 11.16 11.03 -28.05
C GLU A 183 10.82 10.30 -29.37
N PRO A 184 11.72 9.48 -29.96
CA PRO A 184 11.46 8.81 -31.24
C PRO A 184 10.25 7.86 -31.23
N VAL A 185 9.85 7.34 -30.06
CA VAL A 185 8.72 6.40 -29.94
C VAL A 185 7.51 7.01 -29.24
N ALA A 186 7.59 8.25 -28.81
CA ALA A 186 6.57 8.90 -27.96
C ALA A 186 5.19 8.94 -28.64
N ASP A 187 5.10 9.41 -29.88
CA ASP A 187 3.81 9.54 -30.57
C ASP A 187 3.12 8.18 -30.76
N LEU A 188 3.88 7.16 -31.16
CA LEU A 188 3.37 5.80 -31.33
C LEU A 188 2.92 5.21 -29.99
N PHE A 189 3.74 5.39 -28.95
CA PHE A 189 3.42 4.92 -27.60
C PHE A 189 2.13 5.56 -27.07
N TYR A 190 2.01 6.88 -27.19
CA TYR A 190 0.80 7.61 -26.76
C TYR A 190 -0.44 7.21 -27.55
N ALA A 191 -0.33 6.95 -28.85
CA ALA A 191 -1.45 6.47 -29.63
C ALA A 191 -1.94 5.09 -29.15
N LYS A 192 -1.02 4.16 -28.88
CA LYS A 192 -1.34 2.84 -28.33
C LYS A 192 -1.94 2.95 -26.91
N LEU A 193 -1.36 3.77 -26.04
CA LEU A 193 -1.83 3.99 -24.69
C LEU A 193 -3.27 4.53 -24.66
N ARG A 194 -3.58 5.55 -25.49
CA ARG A 194 -4.95 6.10 -25.59
C ARG A 194 -5.94 5.03 -26.03
N ALA A 195 -5.62 4.28 -27.08
CA ALA A 195 -6.48 3.20 -27.56
C ALA A 195 -6.70 2.09 -26.49
N ARG A 196 -5.74 1.89 -25.60
CA ARG A 196 -5.89 0.94 -24.49
C ARG A 196 -6.71 1.52 -23.34
N MET A 197 -6.52 2.79 -23.01
CA MET A 197 -7.31 3.50 -22.01
C MET A 197 -8.80 3.50 -22.33
N ASP A 198 -9.16 3.72 -23.58
CA ASP A 198 -10.55 3.75 -24.04
C ASP A 198 -11.27 2.40 -23.90
N LYS A 199 -10.53 1.32 -23.66
CA LYS A 199 -11.07 -0.04 -23.42
C LYS A 199 -11.18 -0.42 -21.96
N LEU A 200 -10.72 0.42 -21.04
CA LEU A 200 -10.83 0.14 -19.59
C LEU A 200 -12.29 0.21 -19.15
N ARG A 201 -12.74 -0.82 -18.46
CA ARG A 201 -14.11 -0.94 -17.97
C ARG A 201 -14.17 -0.60 -16.49
N ILE A 202 -15.07 0.29 -16.14
CA ILE A 202 -15.30 0.74 -14.77
C ILE A 202 -16.58 0.11 -14.24
N GLY A 203 -16.56 -0.42 -13.01
CA GLY A 203 -17.74 -1.05 -12.42
C GLY A 203 -17.48 -1.78 -11.11
N SER A 204 -18.35 -2.70 -10.79
CA SER A 204 -18.26 -3.48 -9.54
C SER A 204 -16.98 -4.32 -9.48
N PRO A 205 -16.19 -4.21 -8.41
CA PRO A 205 -14.96 -5.01 -8.24
C PRO A 205 -15.22 -6.51 -8.03
N LEU A 206 -16.48 -6.92 -7.87
CA LEU A 206 -16.88 -8.33 -7.78
C LEU A 206 -17.09 -8.97 -9.16
N ASP A 207 -17.24 -8.16 -10.20
CA ASP A 207 -17.29 -8.61 -11.59
C ASP A 207 -15.87 -8.73 -12.16
N LYS A 208 -15.49 -9.94 -12.57
CA LYS A 208 -14.17 -10.22 -13.14
C LYS A 208 -13.93 -9.59 -14.50
N SER A 209 -14.97 -9.11 -15.17
CA SER A 209 -14.86 -8.41 -16.45
C SER A 209 -14.48 -6.92 -16.27
N ILE A 210 -14.47 -6.41 -15.05
CA ILE A 210 -14.21 -5.02 -14.72
C ILE A 210 -12.73 -4.81 -14.41
N ASP A 211 -12.14 -3.79 -15.01
CA ASP A 211 -10.73 -3.44 -14.85
C ASP A 211 -10.51 -2.47 -13.67
N VAL A 212 -11.43 -1.52 -13.48
CA VAL A 212 -11.29 -0.43 -12.50
C VAL A 212 -12.55 -0.32 -11.64
N GLY A 213 -12.39 -0.44 -10.33
CA GLY A 213 -13.47 -0.26 -9.35
C GLY A 213 -13.56 1.17 -8.80
N ALA A 214 -14.38 1.36 -7.75
CA ALA A 214 -14.57 2.65 -7.09
C ALA A 214 -13.33 3.14 -6.33
N ILE A 215 -13.16 4.45 -6.21
CA ILE A 215 -12.24 5.10 -5.27
C ILE A 215 -12.69 4.78 -3.83
N VAL A 216 -11.75 4.69 -2.89
CA VAL A 216 -11.98 4.18 -1.53
C VAL A 216 -13.06 4.93 -0.76
N ASP A 217 -13.14 6.24 -0.90
CA ASP A 217 -14.16 7.06 -0.24
C ASP A 217 -14.39 8.41 -0.94
N PRO A 218 -15.49 9.13 -0.65
CA PRO A 218 -15.79 10.42 -1.26
C PRO A 218 -14.73 11.52 -0.98
N LYS A 219 -14.06 11.50 0.16
CA LYS A 219 -13.02 12.50 0.48
C LYS A 219 -11.79 12.31 -0.41
N GLN A 220 -11.40 11.06 -0.64
CA GLN A 220 -10.31 10.75 -1.55
C GLN A 220 -10.65 11.14 -2.98
N LEU A 221 -11.88 10.86 -3.44
CA LEU A 221 -12.36 11.29 -4.75
C LEU A 221 -12.33 12.82 -4.89
N ALA A 222 -12.84 13.55 -3.92
CA ALA A 222 -12.81 15.02 -3.92
C ALA A 222 -11.38 15.57 -3.98
N SER A 223 -10.45 14.96 -3.25
CA SER A 223 -9.03 15.34 -3.28
C SER A 223 -8.41 15.12 -4.66
N ILE A 224 -8.68 13.98 -5.30
CA ILE A 224 -8.22 13.68 -6.67
C ILE A 224 -8.80 14.69 -7.66
N THR A 225 -10.10 14.93 -7.62
CA THR A 225 -10.79 15.88 -8.51
C THR A 225 -10.21 17.29 -8.38
N THR A 226 -9.95 17.73 -7.14
CA THR A 226 -9.33 19.05 -6.88
C THR A 226 -7.93 19.14 -7.48
N LEU A 227 -7.11 18.10 -7.30
CA LEU A 227 -5.74 18.08 -7.86
C LEU A 227 -5.74 18.05 -9.40
N VAL A 228 -6.64 17.29 -10.00
CA VAL A 228 -6.78 17.25 -11.47
C VAL A 228 -7.25 18.59 -12.00
N ALA A 229 -8.25 19.22 -11.38
CA ALA A 229 -8.75 20.53 -11.78
C ALA A 229 -7.72 21.66 -11.61
N ALA A 230 -6.80 21.52 -10.66
CA ALA A 230 -5.71 22.48 -10.45
C ALA A 230 -4.60 22.39 -11.50
N ASN A 231 -4.62 21.39 -12.39
CA ASN A 231 -3.64 21.29 -13.48
C ASN A 231 -3.92 22.33 -14.56
N THR A 232 -2.98 23.27 -14.72
CA THR A 232 -3.06 24.35 -15.71
C THR A 232 -2.01 24.20 -16.83
N ALA A 233 -1.18 23.15 -16.78
CA ALA A 233 -0.10 22.93 -17.71
C ALA A 233 -0.34 21.66 -18.56
N GLY A 234 0.03 21.74 -19.84
CA GLY A 234 -0.03 20.61 -20.75
C GLY A 234 -1.41 20.29 -21.30
N THR A 235 -1.51 19.18 -21.99
CA THR A 235 -2.75 18.68 -22.61
C THR A 235 -3.34 17.58 -21.74
N THR A 236 -4.63 17.65 -21.47
CA THR A 236 -5.36 16.60 -20.75
C THR A 236 -6.05 15.67 -21.74
N HIS A 237 -5.86 14.38 -21.59
CA HIS A 237 -6.63 13.34 -22.24
C HIS A 237 -7.51 12.64 -21.20
N VAL A 238 -8.81 12.60 -21.46
CA VAL A 238 -9.79 11.89 -20.65
C VAL A 238 -10.38 10.77 -21.51
N ALA A 239 -10.18 9.52 -21.10
CA ALA A 239 -10.77 8.41 -21.79
C ALA A 239 -12.31 8.44 -21.62
N PRO A 240 -13.08 8.22 -22.69
CA PRO A 240 -14.52 8.05 -22.56
C PRO A 240 -14.79 6.75 -21.78
N CYS A 241 -15.53 6.85 -20.69
CA CYS A 241 -15.93 5.67 -19.92
C CYS A 241 -17.36 5.86 -19.42
N ASP A 242 -18.15 4.78 -19.51
CA ASP A 242 -19.45 4.74 -18.87
C ASP A 242 -19.26 4.50 -17.38
N LEU A 243 -19.67 5.46 -16.57
CA LEU A 243 -19.68 5.31 -15.12
C LEU A 243 -20.93 4.55 -14.69
N PRO A 244 -20.83 3.61 -13.75
CA PRO A 244 -22.01 2.97 -13.19
C PRO A 244 -22.93 4.01 -12.53
N VAL A 245 -24.23 3.80 -12.63
CA VAL A 245 -25.24 4.71 -12.06
C VAL A 245 -25.24 4.66 -10.53
N GLU A 246 -24.79 3.53 -9.97
CA GLU A 246 -24.66 3.30 -8.52
C GLU A 246 -23.24 2.76 -8.24
N GLY A 247 -22.54 3.36 -7.27
CA GLY A 247 -21.18 2.94 -6.86
C GLY A 247 -20.67 3.70 -5.65
#